data_533d3d52842827a1059773a4a5f41e4b
#
_entry.id   533d3d52842827a1059773a4a5f41e4b
#
_cell.length_a   1.000
_cell.length_b   1.000
_cell.length_c   1.000
_cell.angle_alpha   90.00
_cell.angle_beta   90.00
_cell.angle_gamma   90.00
#
_symmetry.space_group_name_H-M   'P 1'
#
loop_
_entity.id
_entity.type
_entity.pdbx_description
1 polymer ?
#
loop_
_entity_poly.entity_id
_entity_poly.type
_entity_poly.pdbx_seq_one_letter_code
_entity_poly.pdbx_strand_id
1 'polypeptide(L)'
;EKFNDFRIENKCKIEILQQDFISFFDFFIENQIEKSNFEKFVIVGNIPYNISTQILTKISKNKDITTIIYLTTQKEYFVRISGKEDRSFLTIFADYHFIIDKIFDLPPSAFYPKPEVESTFFSLKPKRSIFDDYNEKLFFKFVSKAFSSKRKMLINNFSKMNKMSRTNESRITESNLIGSEDEIFSYENVRNALNAANISLFARAEELGLEQFITIFRKLF
;
A
#
# COMPACT_ATOMS: atom_id res chain seq x y z
N GLU A 1 -27.79 -18.10 -11.84
CA GLU A 1 -28.37 -18.70 -13.09
C GLU A 1 -28.71 -17.68 -14.19
N LYS A 2 -28.61 -16.36 -14.00
CA LYS A 2 -29.00 -15.35 -15.01
C LYS A 2 -27.87 -14.70 -15.81
N PHE A 3 -26.61 -15.09 -15.62
CA PHE A 3 -25.47 -14.43 -16.26
C PHE A 3 -24.75 -15.26 -17.33
N ASN A 4 -25.26 -16.44 -17.66
CA ASN A 4 -24.60 -17.33 -18.65
C ASN A 4 -24.80 -16.94 -20.13
N ASP A 5 -25.51 -15.86 -20.45
CA ASP A 5 -25.86 -15.51 -21.82
C ASP A 5 -25.18 -14.25 -22.39
N PHE A 6 -24.13 -13.73 -21.76
CA PHE A 6 -23.33 -12.71 -22.41
C PHE A 6 -22.34 -13.35 -23.41
N ARG A 7 -22.85 -13.72 -24.57
CA ARG A 7 -22.02 -14.06 -25.73
C ARG A 7 -21.54 -12.76 -26.38
N ILE A 8 -20.28 -12.39 -26.07
CA ILE A 8 -19.58 -11.41 -26.89
C ILE A 8 -19.16 -12.12 -28.17
N GLU A 9 -19.56 -11.62 -29.32
CA GLU A 9 -19.38 -12.24 -30.65
C GLU A 9 -17.92 -12.46 -31.10
N ASN A 10 -16.92 -12.06 -30.30
CA ASN A 10 -15.50 -12.18 -30.62
C ASN A 10 -14.74 -13.00 -29.57
N LYS A 11 -14.71 -14.32 -29.71
CA LYS A 11 -13.71 -15.27 -29.14
C LYS A 11 -13.24 -15.03 -27.69
N CYS A 12 -13.94 -14.22 -26.87
CA CYS A 12 -13.61 -14.01 -25.48
C CYS A 12 -14.26 -15.09 -24.62
N LYS A 13 -13.46 -15.79 -23.83
CA LYS A 13 -13.95 -16.71 -22.79
C LYS A 13 -14.31 -15.88 -21.56
N ILE A 14 -15.58 -15.95 -21.11
CA ILE A 14 -16.03 -15.38 -19.83
C ILE A 14 -16.17 -16.53 -18.84
N GLU A 15 -15.57 -16.37 -17.68
CA GLU A 15 -15.69 -17.29 -16.55
C GLU A 15 -16.19 -16.52 -15.34
N ILE A 16 -17.29 -16.97 -14.73
CA ILE A 16 -17.88 -16.33 -13.56
C ILE A 16 -17.59 -17.20 -12.34
N LEU A 17 -16.89 -16.61 -11.37
CA LEU A 17 -16.50 -17.28 -10.14
C LEU A 17 -17.13 -16.57 -8.93
N GLN A 18 -17.86 -17.29 -8.10
CA GLN A 18 -18.40 -16.77 -6.84
C GLN A 18 -17.44 -17.13 -5.72
N GLN A 19 -16.48 -16.26 -5.45
CA GLN A 19 -15.42 -16.50 -4.46
C GLN A 19 -15.00 -15.20 -3.75
N ASP A 20 -14.38 -15.32 -2.59
CA ASP A 20 -13.70 -14.20 -1.93
C ASP A 20 -12.48 -13.78 -2.76
N PHE A 21 -12.40 -12.48 -3.08
CA PHE A 21 -11.35 -11.95 -3.94
C PHE A 21 -9.95 -12.19 -3.38
N ILE A 22 -9.75 -12.01 -2.06
CA ILE A 22 -8.41 -12.10 -1.45
C ILE A 22 -7.87 -13.52 -1.56
N SER A 23 -8.68 -14.51 -1.23
CA SER A 23 -8.32 -15.93 -1.32
C SER A 23 -8.19 -16.41 -2.76
N PHE A 24 -9.11 -15.96 -3.64
CA PHE A 24 -9.08 -16.30 -5.06
C PHE A 24 -7.84 -15.73 -5.76
N PHE A 25 -7.45 -14.49 -5.43
CA PHE A 25 -6.35 -13.82 -6.11
C PHE A 25 -5.02 -14.54 -5.91
N ASP A 26 -4.74 -15.07 -4.70
CA ASP A 26 -3.55 -15.90 -4.46
C ASP A 26 -3.57 -17.18 -5.28
N PHE A 27 -4.69 -17.90 -5.21
CA PHE A 27 -4.88 -19.13 -5.98
C PHE A 27 -4.73 -18.89 -7.48
N PHE A 28 -5.26 -17.77 -7.98
CA PHE A 28 -5.18 -17.39 -9.40
C PHE A 28 -3.73 -17.10 -9.80
N ILE A 29 -2.98 -16.34 -8.99
CA ILE A 29 -1.56 -16.06 -9.24
C ILE A 29 -0.76 -17.36 -9.31
N GLU A 30 -0.89 -18.23 -8.30
CA GLU A 30 -0.11 -19.47 -8.19
C GLU A 30 -0.44 -20.50 -9.30
N ASN A 31 -1.68 -20.58 -9.73
CA ASN A 31 -2.12 -21.67 -10.60
C ASN A 31 -2.39 -21.30 -12.04
N GLN A 32 -2.75 -20.06 -12.31
CA GLN A 32 -3.13 -19.65 -13.67
C GLN A 32 -2.01 -18.92 -14.40
N ILE A 33 -1.18 -18.13 -13.70
CA ILE A 33 -0.11 -17.38 -14.33
C ILE A 33 1.05 -18.28 -14.71
N GLU A 34 1.48 -19.17 -13.83
CA GLU A 34 2.55 -20.11 -14.11
C GLU A 34 2.21 -21.09 -15.25
N LYS A 35 0.91 -21.37 -15.46
CA LYS A 35 0.41 -22.32 -16.48
C LYS A 35 -0.07 -21.68 -17.77
N SER A 36 -0.23 -20.37 -17.78
CA SER A 36 -0.78 -19.63 -18.93
C SER A 36 0.29 -18.75 -19.55
N ASN A 37 0.30 -18.66 -20.88
CA ASN A 37 1.16 -17.73 -21.64
C ASN A 37 0.70 -16.26 -21.52
N PHE A 38 0.00 -15.88 -20.44
CA PHE A 38 -0.37 -14.50 -20.22
C PHE A 38 0.81 -13.70 -19.69
N GLU A 39 1.23 -12.70 -20.43
CA GLU A 39 2.33 -11.83 -20.02
C GLU A 39 1.87 -10.81 -18.96
N LYS A 40 0.63 -10.34 -19.01
CA LYS A 40 0.11 -9.27 -18.12
C LYS A 40 -1.40 -9.27 -18.00
N PHE A 41 -1.90 -8.71 -16.86
CA PHE A 41 -3.32 -8.55 -16.58
C PHE A 41 -3.75 -7.09 -16.48
N VAL A 42 -5.04 -6.89 -16.73
CA VAL A 42 -5.77 -5.69 -16.33
C VAL A 42 -6.75 -6.10 -15.24
N ILE A 43 -6.74 -5.40 -14.12
CA ILE A 43 -7.68 -5.59 -13.02
C ILE A 43 -8.70 -4.47 -13.09
N VAL A 44 -10.00 -4.82 -13.07
CA VAL A 44 -11.08 -3.86 -12.99
C VAL A 44 -11.99 -4.27 -11.84
N GLY A 45 -12.26 -3.38 -10.89
CA GLY A 45 -13.04 -3.72 -9.71
C GLY A 45 -13.86 -2.57 -9.14
N ASN A 46 -15.12 -2.88 -8.82
CA ASN A 46 -15.90 -2.09 -7.87
C ASN A 46 -15.74 -2.78 -6.52
N ILE A 47 -14.81 -2.27 -5.69
CA ILE A 47 -14.36 -2.99 -4.50
C ILE A 47 -15.16 -2.60 -3.25
N PRO A 48 -15.49 -3.59 -2.37
CA PRO A 48 -16.10 -3.28 -1.09
C PRO A 48 -15.21 -2.37 -0.25
N TYR A 49 -15.80 -1.35 0.36
CA TYR A 49 -15.06 -0.29 1.05
C TYR A 49 -14.24 -0.78 2.23
N ASN A 50 -14.74 -1.77 2.95
CA ASN A 50 -14.11 -2.34 4.15
C ASN A 50 -12.82 -3.14 3.86
N ILE A 51 -12.60 -3.61 2.62
CA ILE A 51 -11.42 -4.39 2.22
C ILE A 51 -10.50 -3.68 1.23
N SER A 52 -10.77 -2.41 0.91
CA SER A 52 -10.00 -1.64 -0.10
C SER A 52 -8.49 -1.64 0.17
N THR A 53 -8.08 -1.47 1.42
CA THR A 53 -6.66 -1.51 1.81
C THR A 53 -6.04 -2.89 1.65
N GLN A 54 -6.79 -3.96 1.97
CA GLN A 54 -6.31 -5.34 1.81
C GLN A 54 -6.12 -5.67 0.32
N ILE A 55 -7.07 -5.26 -0.54
CA ILE A 55 -6.97 -5.42 -1.98
C ILE A 55 -5.75 -4.67 -2.53
N LEU A 56 -5.55 -3.40 -2.13
CA LEU A 56 -4.39 -2.61 -2.56
C LEU A 56 -3.06 -3.30 -2.16
N THR A 57 -2.97 -3.79 -0.93
CA THR A 57 -1.79 -4.52 -0.43
C THR A 57 -1.56 -5.82 -1.20
N LYS A 58 -2.63 -6.53 -1.55
CA LYS A 58 -2.55 -7.77 -2.30
C LYS A 58 -2.02 -7.54 -3.71
N ILE A 59 -2.56 -6.53 -4.39
CA ILE A 59 -2.14 -6.16 -5.74
C ILE A 59 -0.69 -5.66 -5.75
N SER A 60 -0.26 -4.89 -4.75
CA SER A 60 1.11 -4.37 -4.69
C SER A 60 2.18 -5.46 -4.64
N LYS A 61 1.88 -6.60 -4.01
CA LYS A 61 2.79 -7.77 -3.95
C LYS A 61 2.94 -8.49 -5.30
N ASN A 62 1.98 -8.31 -6.20
CA ASN A 62 1.91 -8.97 -7.50
C ASN A 62 1.92 -7.96 -8.66
N LYS A 63 2.53 -6.80 -8.44
CA LYS A 63 2.50 -5.68 -9.39
C LYS A 63 3.24 -5.96 -10.70
N ASP A 64 4.23 -6.84 -10.67
CA ASP A 64 5.08 -7.12 -11.85
C ASP A 64 4.32 -7.81 -12.98
N ILE A 65 3.23 -8.52 -12.64
CA ILE A 65 2.35 -9.20 -13.59
C ILE A 65 1.14 -8.36 -14.01
N THR A 66 0.94 -7.19 -13.41
CA THR A 66 -0.21 -6.31 -13.66
C THR A 66 0.21 -5.11 -14.50
N THR A 67 -0.54 -4.82 -15.56
CA THR A 67 -0.27 -3.65 -16.44
C THR A 67 -0.90 -2.39 -15.87
N ILE A 68 -2.17 -2.47 -15.53
CA ILE A 68 -2.96 -1.35 -15.01
C ILE A 68 -4.14 -1.89 -14.21
N ILE A 69 -4.55 -1.15 -13.20
CA ILE A 69 -5.67 -1.48 -12.35
C ILE A 69 -6.66 -0.31 -12.39
N TYR A 70 -7.94 -0.62 -12.56
CA TYR A 70 -9.04 0.34 -12.47
C TYR A 70 -9.93 -0.01 -11.31
N LEU A 71 -10.11 0.91 -10.37
CA LEU A 71 -10.89 0.68 -9.17
C LEU A 71 -11.93 1.76 -8.95
N THR A 72 -13.08 1.34 -8.41
CA THR A 72 -14.07 2.23 -7.81
C THR A 72 -14.07 2.02 -6.32
N THR A 73 -13.90 3.10 -5.55
CA THR A 73 -13.94 3.09 -4.08
C THR A 73 -14.67 4.31 -3.55
N GLN A 74 -14.87 4.40 -2.23
CA GLN A 74 -15.30 5.67 -1.61
C GLN A 74 -14.33 6.80 -1.97
N LYS A 75 -14.86 7.98 -2.22
CA LYS A 75 -14.08 9.20 -2.54
C LYS A 75 -13.07 9.54 -1.45
N GLU A 76 -13.45 9.40 -0.17
CA GLU A 76 -12.52 9.62 0.96
C GLU A 76 -11.31 8.68 0.92
N TYR A 77 -11.53 7.40 0.58
CA TYR A 77 -10.42 6.45 0.43
C TYR A 77 -9.46 6.89 -0.68
N PHE A 78 -10.01 7.29 -1.84
CA PHE A 78 -9.19 7.81 -2.94
C PHE A 78 -8.39 9.05 -2.53
N VAL A 79 -9.02 10.04 -1.85
CA VAL A 79 -8.36 11.24 -1.34
C VAL A 79 -7.19 10.85 -0.44
N ARG A 80 -7.40 9.90 0.47
CA ARG A 80 -6.37 9.43 1.39
C ARG A 80 -5.20 8.72 0.71
N ILE A 81 -5.42 7.87 -0.29
CA ILE A 81 -4.31 7.22 -1.00
C ILE A 81 -3.58 8.16 -1.97
N SER A 82 -4.27 9.16 -2.52
CA SER A 82 -3.69 10.11 -3.47
C SER A 82 -2.85 11.21 -2.81
N GLY A 83 -2.89 11.33 -1.47
CA GLY A 83 -2.12 12.33 -0.71
C GLY A 83 -2.51 13.78 -0.95
N LYS A 84 -3.73 14.04 -1.45
CA LYS A 84 -4.23 15.41 -1.73
C LYS A 84 -4.53 16.20 -0.47
N GLU A 85 -4.77 15.52 0.61
CA GLU A 85 -4.99 16.07 1.94
C GLU A 85 -3.89 15.56 2.88
N ASP A 86 -4.22 15.27 4.12
CA ASP A 86 -3.27 14.76 5.11
C ASP A 86 -2.65 13.43 4.70
N ARG A 87 -1.33 13.39 4.61
CA ARG A 87 -0.61 12.15 4.31
C ARG A 87 -0.68 11.17 5.46
N SER A 88 -0.62 9.90 5.11
CA SER A 88 -0.66 8.78 6.04
C SER A 88 0.29 7.68 5.57
N PHE A 89 0.49 6.64 6.39
CA PHE A 89 1.19 5.44 5.94
C PHE A 89 0.64 4.91 4.60
N LEU A 90 -0.69 4.87 4.47
CA LEU A 90 -1.34 4.38 3.25
C LEU A 90 -1.05 5.25 2.03
N THR A 91 -0.91 6.57 2.21
CA THR A 91 -0.50 7.51 1.16
C THR A 91 0.91 7.17 0.65
N ILE A 92 1.87 7.01 1.57
CA ILE A 92 3.26 6.68 1.22
C ILE A 92 3.33 5.28 0.58
N PHE A 93 2.57 4.32 1.11
CA PHE A 93 2.48 2.98 0.56
C PHE A 93 1.96 2.98 -0.88
N ALA A 94 0.85 3.68 -1.13
CA ALA A 94 0.24 3.75 -2.45
C ALA A 94 1.14 4.49 -3.46
N ASP A 95 1.76 5.60 -3.06
CA ASP A 95 2.69 6.37 -3.90
C ASP A 95 3.98 5.59 -4.20
N TYR A 96 4.45 4.74 -3.28
CA TYR A 96 5.61 3.88 -3.52
C TYR A 96 5.34 2.84 -4.61
N HIS A 97 4.17 2.23 -4.59
CA HIS A 97 3.85 1.11 -5.47
C HIS A 97 3.19 1.51 -6.79
N PHE A 98 2.51 2.68 -6.85
CA PHE A 98 1.65 3.03 -7.98
C PHE A 98 1.74 4.50 -8.40
N ILE A 99 1.53 4.74 -9.70
CA ILE A 99 1.08 6.04 -10.21
C ILE A 99 -0.44 6.02 -10.12
N ILE A 100 -1.03 7.04 -9.49
CA ILE A 100 -2.46 7.10 -9.16
C ILE A 100 -3.10 8.23 -9.95
N ASP A 101 -4.02 7.89 -10.86
CA ASP A 101 -4.72 8.86 -11.70
C ASP A 101 -6.22 8.79 -11.47
N LYS A 102 -6.82 9.92 -11.04
CA LYS A 102 -8.27 10.07 -10.97
C LYS A 102 -8.86 10.14 -12.36
N ILE A 103 -9.92 9.35 -12.60
CA ILE A 103 -10.64 9.39 -13.87
C ILE A 103 -11.89 10.25 -13.70
N PHE A 104 -12.82 9.87 -12.81
CA PHE A 104 -14.01 10.67 -12.49
C PHE A 104 -14.61 10.29 -11.14
N ASP A 105 -15.49 11.16 -10.62
CA ASP A 105 -16.34 10.85 -9.46
C ASP A 105 -17.69 10.29 -9.92
N LEU A 106 -18.26 9.40 -9.11
CA LEU A 106 -19.56 8.78 -9.30
C LEU A 106 -20.50 9.20 -8.16
N PRO A 107 -21.67 9.79 -8.47
CA PRO A 107 -22.65 10.11 -7.45
C PRO A 107 -23.29 8.84 -6.88
N PRO A 108 -23.84 8.89 -5.64
CA PRO A 108 -24.54 7.75 -5.06
C PRO A 108 -25.68 7.17 -5.91
N SER A 109 -26.30 8.00 -6.74
CA SER A 109 -27.38 7.58 -7.65
C SER A 109 -26.95 6.65 -8.78
N ALA A 110 -25.63 6.51 -9.01
CA ALA A 110 -25.08 5.60 -10.01
C ALA A 110 -25.05 4.13 -9.53
N PHE A 111 -25.42 3.85 -8.26
CA PHE A 111 -25.32 2.52 -7.67
C PHE A 111 -26.66 1.99 -7.16
N TYR A 112 -26.80 0.67 -7.17
CA TYR A 112 -27.90 -0.03 -6.52
C TYR A 112 -27.36 -1.22 -5.71
N PRO A 113 -27.67 -1.31 -4.39
CA PRO A 113 -28.30 -0.28 -3.57
C PRO A 113 -27.47 1.00 -3.52
N LYS A 114 -28.15 2.15 -3.34
CA LYS A 114 -27.54 3.47 -3.28
C LYS A 114 -26.67 3.60 -2.03
N PRO A 115 -25.35 3.90 -2.14
CA PRO A 115 -24.48 4.17 -0.99
C PRO A 115 -24.76 5.56 -0.39
N GLU A 116 -24.27 5.81 0.80
CA GLU A 116 -24.40 7.11 1.49
C GLU A 116 -23.43 8.17 0.96
N VAL A 117 -22.30 7.74 0.36
CA VAL A 117 -21.19 8.62 -0.03
C VAL A 117 -20.85 8.50 -1.51
N GLU A 118 -20.22 9.53 -2.05
CA GLU A 118 -19.68 9.51 -3.41
C GLU A 118 -18.55 8.48 -3.56
N SER A 119 -18.40 7.97 -4.76
CA SER A 119 -17.31 7.09 -5.15
C SER A 119 -16.41 7.77 -6.17
N THR A 120 -15.16 7.32 -6.27
CA THR A 120 -14.20 7.75 -7.29
C THR A 120 -13.74 6.54 -8.09
N PHE A 121 -13.78 6.68 -9.41
CA PHE A 121 -13.15 5.76 -10.35
C PHE A 121 -11.76 6.29 -10.70
N PHE A 122 -10.74 5.45 -10.55
CA PHE A 122 -9.35 5.84 -10.74
C PHE A 122 -8.52 4.67 -11.27
N SER A 123 -7.34 4.97 -11.79
CA SER A 123 -6.38 3.97 -12.22
C SER A 123 -5.14 3.95 -11.33
N LEU A 124 -4.53 2.77 -11.25
CA LEU A 124 -3.25 2.52 -10.61
C LEU A 124 -2.33 1.86 -11.64
N LYS A 125 -1.20 2.48 -11.94
CA LYS A 125 -0.13 1.88 -12.75
C LYS A 125 1.00 1.45 -11.82
N PRO A 126 1.40 0.17 -11.84
CA PRO A 126 2.51 -0.30 -11.02
C PRO A 126 3.82 0.44 -11.31
N LYS A 127 4.54 0.80 -10.26
CA LYS A 127 5.90 1.32 -10.32
C LYS A 127 6.90 0.19 -10.04
N ARG A 128 8.10 0.29 -10.56
CA ARG A 128 9.21 -0.58 -10.16
C ARG A 128 9.54 -0.34 -8.69
N SER A 129 9.89 -1.40 -7.96
CA SER A 129 10.37 -1.27 -6.59
C SER A 129 11.66 -0.45 -6.56
N ILE A 130 11.74 0.45 -5.56
CA ILE A 130 12.92 1.32 -5.34
C ILE A 130 13.98 0.55 -4.56
N PHE A 131 13.54 -0.37 -3.71
CA PHE A 131 14.36 -1.21 -2.86
C PHE A 131 14.15 -2.69 -3.21
N ASP A 132 15.12 -3.53 -2.85
CA ASP A 132 14.93 -4.98 -2.80
C ASP A 132 13.93 -5.38 -1.70
N ASP A 133 13.49 -6.62 -1.68
CA ASP A 133 12.45 -7.12 -0.78
C ASP A 133 12.78 -6.91 0.71
N TYR A 134 14.05 -7.02 1.09
CA TYR A 134 14.46 -6.84 2.48
C TYR A 134 14.40 -5.36 2.88
N ASN A 135 15.00 -4.48 2.09
CA ASN A 135 15.00 -3.05 2.32
C ASN A 135 13.61 -2.43 2.18
N GLU A 136 12.75 -2.95 1.28
CA GLU A 136 11.36 -2.54 1.17
C GLU A 136 10.57 -2.82 2.47
N LYS A 137 10.73 -4.02 3.05
CA LYS A 137 10.12 -4.36 4.34
C LYS A 137 10.60 -3.44 5.47
N LEU A 138 11.91 -3.17 5.53
CA LEU A 138 12.48 -2.24 6.51
C LEU A 138 11.98 -0.81 6.29
N PHE A 139 11.91 -0.35 5.04
CA PHE A 139 11.38 0.96 4.70
C PHE A 139 9.94 1.13 5.20
N PHE A 140 9.06 0.16 4.95
CA PHE A 140 7.69 0.26 5.44
C PHE A 140 7.56 0.12 6.96
N LYS A 141 8.45 -0.59 7.62
CA LYS A 141 8.54 -0.57 9.10
C LYS A 141 8.92 0.82 9.62
N PHE A 142 9.93 1.45 8.99
CA PHE A 142 10.33 2.82 9.31
C PHE A 142 9.15 3.80 9.12
N VAL A 143 8.49 3.78 7.97
CA VAL A 143 7.33 4.64 7.67
C VAL A 143 6.19 4.39 8.67
N SER A 144 5.86 3.13 8.96
CA SER A 144 4.82 2.76 9.94
C SER A 144 5.13 3.32 11.33
N LYS A 145 6.39 3.21 11.79
CA LYS A 145 6.84 3.77 13.06
C LYS A 145 6.75 5.30 13.06
N ALA A 146 7.11 5.95 11.95
CA ALA A 146 7.01 7.40 11.78
C ALA A 146 5.56 7.91 11.92
N PHE A 147 4.58 7.14 11.42
CA PHE A 147 3.15 7.47 11.51
C PHE A 147 2.45 6.95 12.77
N SER A 148 3.17 6.34 13.73
CA SER A 148 2.56 5.76 14.94
C SER A 148 1.84 6.79 15.81
N SER A 149 2.21 8.07 15.73
CA SER A 149 1.54 9.18 16.42
C SER A 149 1.51 10.42 15.52
N LYS A 150 0.41 10.61 14.78
CA LYS A 150 0.25 11.72 13.80
C LYS A 150 0.51 13.11 14.38
N ARG A 151 0.08 13.39 15.61
CA ARG A 151 0.20 14.72 16.25
C ARG A 151 1.58 15.05 16.80
N LYS A 152 2.51 14.08 16.84
CA LYS A 152 3.88 14.27 17.34
C LYS A 152 4.83 14.57 16.20
N MET A 153 5.94 15.27 16.50
CA MET A 153 7.08 15.35 15.59
C MET A 153 7.55 13.94 15.25
N LEU A 154 7.93 13.71 14.01
CA LEU A 154 8.35 12.40 13.51
C LEU A 154 9.39 11.74 14.42
N ILE A 155 10.42 12.49 14.80
CA ILE A 155 11.52 11.99 15.64
C ILE A 155 11.05 11.44 17.00
N ASN A 156 9.99 11.98 17.58
CA ASN A 156 9.47 11.54 18.88
C ASN A 156 8.86 10.13 18.82
N ASN A 157 8.50 9.64 17.64
CA ASN A 157 8.01 8.28 17.45
C ASN A 157 9.14 7.23 17.53
N PHE A 158 10.39 7.67 17.53
CA PHE A 158 11.59 6.84 17.65
C PHE A 158 12.26 6.95 19.04
N SER A 159 11.72 7.76 19.95
CA SER A 159 12.24 7.87 21.32
C SER A 159 11.98 6.59 22.13
N LYS A 160 12.91 6.22 23.02
CA LYS A 160 12.85 5.00 23.85
C LYS A 160 11.70 4.94 24.88
N MET A 161 10.77 5.88 24.92
CA MET A 161 9.73 5.97 25.96
C MET A 161 8.52 5.03 25.77
N ASN A 162 8.51 4.07 24.88
CA ASN A 162 7.45 3.07 24.79
C ASN A 162 7.91 1.68 25.28
N LYS A 163 8.57 1.62 26.46
CA LYS A 163 8.71 0.37 27.21
C LYS A 163 7.44 0.10 28.04
N MET A 164 6.30 -0.19 27.39
CA MET A 164 5.18 -0.84 28.07
C MET A 164 4.27 -1.57 27.05
N SER A 165 4.79 -2.66 26.57
CA SER A 165 4.00 -3.86 26.24
C SER A 165 4.97 -5.03 26.18
N ARG A 166 5.31 -5.51 27.38
CA ARG A 166 5.94 -6.83 27.53
C ARG A 166 4.84 -7.86 27.35
N THR A 167 4.78 -8.50 26.22
CA THR A 167 4.34 -9.89 26.14
C THR A 167 5.54 -10.73 25.80
N ASN A 168 5.84 -11.65 26.73
CA ASN A 168 6.87 -12.64 26.60
C ASN A 168 6.64 -13.49 25.35
N GLU A 169 7.58 -13.47 24.43
CA GLU A 169 7.87 -14.65 23.62
C GLU A 169 9.33 -14.56 23.16
N SER A 170 10.15 -15.32 23.91
CA SER A 170 11.49 -15.72 23.52
C SER A 170 11.42 -16.60 22.28
N ARG A 171 11.83 -16.11 21.13
CA ARG A 171 12.35 -16.93 20.03
C ARG A 171 13.63 -16.32 19.50
N ILE A 172 14.72 -16.92 19.90
CA ILE A 172 16.04 -16.78 19.30
C ILE A 172 15.93 -17.43 17.91
N THR A 173 16.02 -16.65 16.84
CA THR A 173 16.25 -17.15 15.50
C THR A 173 17.30 -16.27 14.80
N GLU A 174 18.29 -16.96 14.28
CA GLU A 174 19.44 -16.58 13.48
C GLU A 174 19.25 -15.33 12.60
N SER A 175 19.79 -14.18 13.07
CA SER A 175 20.22 -13.07 12.21
C SER A 175 21.19 -12.14 12.97
N ASN A 176 22.34 -12.67 13.37
CA ASN A 176 23.39 -11.94 14.07
C ASN A 176 24.38 -11.24 13.12
N LEU A 177 23.94 -10.54 12.07
CA LEU A 177 24.86 -9.83 11.15
C LEU A 177 24.45 -8.39 10.77
N ILE A 178 23.27 -7.93 11.19
CA ILE A 178 22.88 -6.51 11.04
C ILE A 178 22.24 -6.12 12.37
N GLY A 179 22.63 -4.96 12.95
CA GLY A 179 22.09 -4.47 14.22
C GLY A 179 20.57 -4.63 14.32
N SER A 180 20.04 -4.91 15.52
CA SER A 180 18.60 -5.12 15.69
C SER A 180 17.83 -3.93 15.09
N GLU A 181 16.64 -4.17 14.53
CA GLU A 181 15.78 -3.11 13.94
C GLU A 181 15.60 -1.92 14.87
N ASP A 182 15.61 -2.16 16.19
CA ASP A 182 15.54 -1.14 17.23
C ASP A 182 16.83 -0.30 17.33
N GLU A 183 17.99 -0.83 16.94
CA GLU A 183 19.23 -0.07 16.86
C GLU A 183 19.25 0.80 15.60
N ILE A 184 18.85 0.27 14.45
CA ILE A 184 18.77 1.01 13.19
C ILE A 184 17.83 2.21 13.35
N PHE A 185 16.63 1.99 13.89
CA PHE A 185 15.60 3.01 14.09
C PHE A 185 15.70 3.66 15.48
N SER A 186 16.90 3.81 16.00
CA SER A 186 17.12 4.55 17.24
C SER A 186 16.85 6.05 17.05
N TYR A 187 16.50 6.74 18.13
CA TYR A 187 16.32 8.20 18.13
C TYR A 187 17.51 8.93 17.52
N GLU A 188 18.73 8.54 17.90
CA GLU A 188 19.96 9.20 17.46
C GLU A 188 20.22 8.99 15.96
N ASN A 189 20.05 7.76 15.47
CA ASN A 189 20.23 7.46 14.06
C ASN A 189 19.20 8.21 13.19
N VAL A 190 17.93 8.24 13.61
CA VAL A 190 16.87 8.98 12.88
C VAL A 190 17.14 10.49 12.94
N ARG A 191 17.61 11.03 14.05
CA ARG A 191 18.01 12.44 14.17
C ARG A 191 19.13 12.79 13.19
N ASN A 192 20.17 11.97 13.14
CA ASN A 192 21.29 12.17 12.23
C ASN A 192 20.84 12.05 10.77
N ALA A 193 19.97 11.09 10.43
CA ALA A 193 19.40 10.92 9.10
C ALA A 193 18.54 12.12 8.67
N LEU A 194 17.72 12.69 9.56
CA LEU A 194 16.93 13.89 9.30
C LEU A 194 17.83 15.09 8.99
N ASN A 195 18.87 15.32 9.81
CA ASN A 195 19.84 16.38 9.58
C ASN A 195 20.57 16.20 8.24
N ALA A 196 21.06 14.97 7.94
CA ALA A 196 21.73 14.65 6.68
C ALA A 196 20.83 14.79 5.45
N ALA A 197 19.50 14.65 5.63
CA ALA A 197 18.49 14.86 4.61
C ALA A 197 18.02 16.33 4.49
N ASN A 198 18.55 17.26 5.31
CA ASN A 198 18.09 18.64 5.44
C ASN A 198 16.59 18.75 5.77
N ILE A 199 16.07 17.86 6.61
CA ILE A 199 14.69 17.85 7.07
C ILE A 199 14.64 18.31 8.52
N SER A 200 13.72 19.23 8.83
CA SER A 200 13.55 19.77 10.17
C SER A 200 13.27 18.68 11.21
N LEU A 201 13.93 18.74 12.36
CA LEU A 201 13.64 17.87 13.50
C LEU A 201 12.23 18.06 14.07
N PHE A 202 11.59 19.19 13.76
CA PHE A 202 10.21 19.49 14.15
C PHE A 202 9.18 18.99 13.15
N ALA A 203 9.60 18.46 12.00
CA ALA A 203 8.70 17.95 10.96
C ALA A 203 7.83 16.82 11.50
N ARG A 204 6.57 16.80 11.06
CA ARG A 204 5.62 15.72 11.30
C ARG A 204 5.63 14.76 10.12
N ALA A 205 5.28 13.50 10.37
CA ALA A 205 5.25 12.48 9.31
C ALA A 205 4.28 12.87 8.17
N GLU A 206 3.15 13.49 8.48
CA GLU A 206 2.13 13.94 7.50
C GLU A 206 2.59 15.07 6.57
N GLU A 207 3.64 15.80 6.94
CA GLU A 207 4.22 16.87 6.12
C GLU A 207 5.17 16.32 5.04
N LEU A 208 5.68 15.10 5.22
CA LEU A 208 6.69 14.49 4.35
C LEU A 208 6.07 13.66 3.23
N GLY A 209 6.59 13.83 2.02
CA GLY A 209 6.27 12.99 0.86
C GLY A 209 7.15 11.75 0.77
N LEU A 210 6.86 10.88 -0.20
CA LEU A 210 7.59 9.63 -0.44
C LEU A 210 9.10 9.87 -0.60
N GLU A 211 9.51 10.83 -1.44
CA GLU A 211 10.92 11.12 -1.73
C GLU A 211 11.71 11.52 -0.47
N GLN A 212 11.07 12.26 0.43
CA GLN A 212 11.68 12.64 1.70
C GLN A 212 11.85 11.42 2.62
N PHE A 213 10.85 10.53 2.69
CA PHE A 213 10.97 9.27 3.43
C PHE A 213 12.07 8.38 2.86
N ILE A 214 12.19 8.27 1.53
CA ILE A 214 13.27 7.51 0.87
C ILE A 214 14.64 8.13 1.20
N THR A 215 14.75 9.46 1.16
CA THR A 215 15.99 10.16 1.46
C THR A 215 16.42 9.92 2.91
N ILE A 216 15.50 10.04 3.89
CA ILE A 216 15.80 9.75 5.30
C ILE A 216 16.24 8.29 5.46
N PHE A 217 15.48 7.35 4.87
CA PHE A 217 15.76 5.93 4.98
C PHE A 217 17.17 5.57 4.45
N ARG A 218 17.56 6.12 3.30
CA ARG A 218 18.91 5.93 2.73
C ARG A 218 20.05 6.52 3.59
N LYS A 219 19.74 7.45 4.49
CA LYS A 219 20.72 8.04 5.42
C LYS A 219 20.80 7.29 6.76
N LEU A 220 19.98 6.25 6.95
CA LEU A 220 20.06 5.36 8.11
C LEU A 220 21.11 4.26 7.91
N PHE A 221 21.53 4.04 6.67
CA PHE A 221 22.55 3.09 6.23
C PHE A 221 23.69 3.83 5.50
#